data_8164361b83f78fd7f69bc65a730a1a0c
#
_entry.id   8164361b83f78fd7f69bc65a730a1a0c
#
_cell.length_a   1.000
_cell.length_b   1.000
_cell.length_c   1.000
_cell.angle_alpha   90.00
_cell.angle_beta   90.00
_cell.angle_gamma   90.00
#
_symmetry.space_group_name_H-M   'P 1'
#
loop_
_entity.id
_entity.type
_entity.pdbx_description
1 polymer ?
#
loop_
_entity_poly.entity_id
_entity_poly.type
_entity_poly.pdbx_seq_one_letter_code
_entity_poly.pdbx_strand_id
1 'polypeptide(L)'
;MLTFAHSLVKKLYTIIIKMQNKLLFGVLAGTLALTSCNNKLGSLSTDNFTVTPSPLEAVSGKVPFDINGRFPEKYMKKKAVLKLKPVIRYAGKVADQAQYAAFQGEKVQGNDQEISYKLGGNFSNRYNFTFEPGMEKSELWLEFDGQVGKKKANVPAVKIADGVLATSELLKSTVTSAHTQIAADKYQYAIKQTKQAQIKYLINQANIRNSELKSTSVQDFIKTLREIKADQKGYMLDNIEVSAYASPDGGMKLNTALAQNREKTSKGYVGKQLKAAKLDADVDSKYTAEDWEGFKELVSQSNIQDKDIILRVLSMYEDPEEREQQIRNLSAGYKELADEILPELRRARLTINYNLIGRSDDEIEEQYKADASKLSVEELLYAATLTEDIAEQKDIYTKTSTLYPDDYRAYNNLAILAYQQGDLTTAKNYLAQVPASQADAPEVNANLALIAMAEGNNEAANNYLMKATSTENYNEVLGNLQVAAGNYAKAANCLKGVKTNTAALAQILNKDYTSAANTLKAIAHPDATTSYLKAIVAARTNQDAAVVSNLKDAFAKDSSLKKRAANDLEFVSLFNDAAFQSIVK
;
A
#
# COMPACT_ATOMS: atom_id res chain seq x y z
N MET A 1 -51.06 -28.67 -20.34
CA MET A 1 -51.12 -29.17 -18.96
C MET A 1 -49.87 -28.84 -18.09
N LEU A 2 -48.74 -28.50 -18.64
CA LEU A 2 -47.49 -28.20 -17.85
C LEU A 2 -47.45 -26.77 -17.27
N THR A 3 -48.15 -25.80 -17.84
CA THR A 3 -48.13 -24.41 -17.38
C THR A 3 -48.97 -24.12 -16.14
N PHE A 4 -49.97 -24.95 -15.87
CA PHE A 4 -50.84 -24.81 -14.69
C PHE A 4 -50.21 -25.37 -13.42
N ALA A 5 -49.37 -26.43 -13.56
CA ALA A 5 -48.65 -27.01 -12.42
C ALA A 5 -47.58 -26.09 -11.86
N HIS A 6 -46.90 -25.32 -12.71
CA HIS A 6 -45.84 -24.40 -12.31
C HIS A 6 -46.36 -23.18 -11.54
N SER A 7 -47.57 -22.71 -11.85
CA SER A 7 -48.22 -21.61 -11.13
C SER A 7 -48.74 -22.05 -9.75
N LEU A 8 -49.19 -23.28 -9.62
CA LEU A 8 -49.70 -23.84 -8.35
C LEU A 8 -48.53 -24.09 -7.36
N VAL A 9 -47.38 -24.59 -7.85
CA VAL A 9 -46.18 -24.82 -7.06
C VAL A 9 -45.60 -23.50 -6.52
N LYS A 10 -45.56 -22.43 -7.34
CA LYS A 10 -45.14 -21.09 -6.87
C LYS A 10 -46.09 -20.50 -5.83
N LYS A 11 -47.39 -20.69 -5.97
CA LYS A 11 -48.35 -20.24 -4.96
C LYS A 11 -48.24 -21.04 -3.66
N LEU A 12 -48.04 -22.35 -3.73
CA LEU A 12 -47.81 -23.17 -2.53
C LEU A 12 -46.49 -22.81 -1.85
N TYR A 13 -45.43 -22.57 -2.59
CA TYR A 13 -44.14 -22.16 -2.03
C TYR A 13 -44.22 -20.81 -1.31
N THR A 14 -44.93 -19.84 -1.89
CA THR A 14 -45.16 -18.52 -1.25
C THR A 14 -46.04 -18.61 -0.01
N ILE A 15 -46.99 -19.55 0.04
CA ILE A 15 -47.84 -19.79 1.22
C ILE A 15 -47.06 -20.52 2.31
N ILE A 16 -46.21 -21.48 1.97
CA ILE A 16 -45.36 -22.20 2.92
C ILE A 16 -44.32 -21.27 3.55
N ILE A 17 -43.67 -20.39 2.77
CA ILE A 17 -42.75 -19.37 3.30
C ILE A 17 -43.47 -18.36 4.22
N LYS A 18 -44.71 -17.94 3.87
CA LYS A 18 -45.53 -17.09 4.74
C LYS A 18 -46.01 -17.81 6.01
N MET A 19 -46.20 -19.12 5.96
CA MET A 19 -46.55 -19.91 7.15
C MET A 19 -45.34 -20.26 8.01
N GLN A 20 -44.18 -20.54 7.46
CA GLN A 20 -42.93 -20.76 8.22
C GLN A 20 -42.48 -19.50 8.93
N ASN A 21 -42.58 -18.31 8.33
CA ASN A 21 -42.30 -17.06 9.01
C ASN A 21 -43.34 -16.66 10.08
N LYS A 22 -44.53 -17.29 10.09
CA LYS A 22 -45.50 -17.10 11.16
C LYS A 22 -45.41 -18.13 12.29
N LEU A 23 -44.76 -19.29 12.06
CA LEU A 23 -44.63 -20.33 13.09
C LEU A 23 -43.37 -20.19 13.98
N LEU A 24 -42.37 -19.38 13.58
CA LEU A 24 -41.20 -19.08 14.42
C LEU A 24 -41.42 -17.93 15.42
N PHE A 25 -42.56 -17.23 15.35
CA PHE A 25 -42.87 -16.10 16.24
C PHE A 25 -44.14 -16.32 17.12
N GLY A 26 -44.56 -17.52 17.28
CA GLY A 26 -45.84 -17.82 17.95
C GLY A 26 -45.77 -18.77 19.12
N VAL A 27 -44.93 -18.53 20.14
CA VAL A 27 -45.13 -19.19 21.45
C VAL A 27 -44.77 -18.23 22.58
N LEU A 28 -45.79 -17.88 23.31
CA LEU A 28 -45.94 -17.23 24.62
C LEU A 28 -46.29 -15.74 24.61
N ALA A 29 -47.52 -15.43 24.21
CA ALA A 29 -48.22 -14.31 24.78
C ALA A 29 -49.43 -14.87 25.58
N GLY A 30 -49.14 -15.34 26.78
CA GLY A 30 -50.18 -15.68 27.77
C GLY A 30 -50.81 -14.40 28.33
N THR A 31 -52.08 -14.23 28.05
CA THR A 31 -52.97 -13.19 28.55
C THR A 31 -53.01 -13.14 30.06
N LEU A 32 -52.71 -12.00 30.65
CA LEU A 32 -53.23 -11.56 31.94
C LEU A 32 -53.74 -10.13 31.77
N ALA A 33 -54.98 -10.03 31.35
CA ALA A 33 -55.75 -8.80 31.48
C ALA A 33 -56.14 -8.62 32.96
N LEU A 34 -55.44 -7.73 33.67
CA LEU A 34 -55.93 -7.19 34.94
C LEU A 34 -56.16 -5.69 34.77
N THR A 35 -57.39 -5.30 34.74
CA THR A 35 -57.88 -3.94 34.86
C THR A 35 -57.31 -3.29 36.12
N SER A 36 -56.51 -2.28 35.99
CA SER A 36 -56.10 -1.42 37.10
C SER A 36 -55.69 -0.03 36.63
N CYS A 37 -56.52 0.93 37.06
CA CYS A 37 -56.22 2.34 37.29
C CYS A 37 -55.54 3.21 36.21
N ASN A 38 -56.17 4.34 35.97
CA ASN A 38 -55.95 5.46 35.04
C ASN A 38 -54.54 6.11 34.99
N ASN A 39 -53.53 5.58 35.64
CA ASN A 39 -52.16 6.17 35.78
C ASN A 39 -51.05 5.28 35.29
N LYS A 40 -51.29 4.28 34.44
CA LYS A 40 -50.25 3.41 33.88
C LYS A 40 -50.03 3.73 32.41
N LEU A 41 -48.73 3.74 31.98
CA LEU A 41 -48.38 3.58 30.58
C LEU A 41 -48.57 2.10 30.21
N GLY A 42 -49.13 1.82 29.04
CA GLY A 42 -49.28 0.45 28.54
C GLY A 42 -47.96 -0.23 28.21
N SER A 43 -48.01 -1.50 27.82
CA SER A 43 -46.86 -2.19 27.22
C SER A 43 -46.70 -1.75 25.76
N LEU A 44 -45.44 -1.68 25.31
CA LEU A 44 -45.09 -1.57 23.91
C LEU A 44 -44.69 -2.95 23.39
N SER A 45 -44.84 -3.19 22.10
CA SER A 45 -44.44 -4.43 21.44
C SER A 45 -43.30 -4.17 20.45
N THR A 46 -42.67 -5.22 19.95
CA THR A 46 -41.68 -5.16 18.89
C THR A 46 -42.20 -4.44 17.65
N ASP A 47 -43.50 -4.56 17.33
CA ASP A 47 -44.10 -3.90 16.16
C ASP A 47 -44.09 -2.37 16.24
N ASN A 48 -43.84 -1.83 17.42
CA ASN A 48 -43.71 -0.39 17.61
C ASN A 48 -42.32 0.16 17.21
N PHE A 49 -41.35 -0.71 16.91
CA PHE A 49 -39.96 -0.31 16.69
C PHE A 49 -39.39 -0.98 15.45
N THR A 50 -38.55 -0.25 14.74
CA THR A 50 -37.76 -0.76 13.63
C THR A 50 -36.32 -0.37 13.86
N VAL A 51 -35.40 -1.31 13.67
CA VAL A 51 -33.96 -1.12 13.81
C VAL A 51 -33.30 -1.23 12.43
N THR A 52 -32.39 -0.33 12.13
CA THR A 52 -31.66 -0.32 10.87
C THR A 52 -30.15 -0.09 11.12
N PRO A 53 -29.24 -0.97 10.65
CA PRO A 53 -29.50 -2.19 9.89
C PRO A 53 -30.09 -3.32 10.73
N SER A 54 -30.68 -4.34 10.08
CA SER A 54 -31.19 -5.55 10.73
C SER A 54 -30.76 -6.78 9.92
N PRO A 55 -29.89 -7.67 10.47
CA PRO A 55 -29.28 -7.60 11.80
C PRO A 55 -28.40 -6.38 12.00
N LEU A 56 -28.02 -6.08 13.25
CA LEU A 56 -27.02 -5.05 13.55
C LEU A 56 -25.69 -5.42 12.90
N GLU A 57 -24.90 -4.43 12.50
CA GLU A 57 -23.59 -4.64 11.86
C GLU A 57 -22.49 -3.90 12.62
N ALA A 58 -21.35 -4.59 12.84
CA ALA A 58 -20.16 -3.94 13.33
C ALA A 58 -19.44 -3.23 12.17
N VAL A 59 -19.06 -1.96 12.39
CA VAL A 59 -18.33 -1.14 11.43
C VAL A 59 -17.26 -0.35 12.19
N SER A 60 -16.00 -0.53 11.85
CA SER A 60 -14.89 0.20 12.50
C SER A 60 -14.87 0.04 14.04
N GLY A 61 -15.09 -1.17 14.54
CA GLY A 61 -15.13 -1.45 15.98
C GLY A 61 -16.32 -0.82 16.71
N LYS A 62 -17.33 -0.36 15.97
CA LYS A 62 -18.57 0.22 16.49
C LYS A 62 -19.79 -0.53 15.96
N VAL A 63 -20.90 -0.38 16.64
CA VAL A 63 -22.22 -0.89 16.22
C VAL A 63 -23.16 0.29 16.07
N PRO A 64 -23.15 0.95 14.91
CA PRO A 64 -24.08 2.04 14.62
C PRO A 64 -25.45 1.49 14.21
N PHE A 65 -26.55 2.06 14.74
CA PHE A 65 -27.90 1.73 14.33
C PHE A 65 -28.88 2.86 14.60
N ASP A 66 -29.94 2.90 13.80
CA ASP A 66 -31.05 3.79 13.97
C ASP A 66 -32.24 3.01 14.54
N ILE A 67 -32.94 3.59 15.53
CA ILE A 67 -34.20 3.08 16.03
C ILE A 67 -35.29 4.05 15.61
N ASN A 68 -36.22 3.57 14.81
CA ASN A 68 -37.44 4.27 14.47
C ASN A 68 -38.58 3.67 15.31
N GLY A 69 -39.26 4.49 16.06
CA GLY A 69 -40.34 4.03 16.95
C GLY A 69 -41.63 4.83 16.75
N ARG A 70 -42.74 4.16 17.09
CA ARG A 70 -44.08 4.74 17.05
C ARG A 70 -44.78 4.51 18.38
N PHE A 71 -45.16 5.58 19.06
CA PHE A 71 -46.08 5.53 20.19
C PHE A 71 -47.51 5.48 19.68
N PRO A 72 -48.30 4.47 20.08
CA PRO A 72 -49.71 4.38 19.67
C PRO A 72 -50.57 5.53 20.22
N GLU A 73 -51.74 5.72 19.61
CA GLU A 73 -52.77 6.60 20.13
C GLU A 73 -53.11 6.25 21.58
N LYS A 74 -53.38 7.25 22.42
CA LYS A 74 -53.73 7.13 23.83
C LYS A 74 -52.66 6.50 24.73
N TYR A 75 -51.45 6.24 24.19
CA TYR A 75 -50.32 5.68 24.94
C TYR A 75 -49.70 6.72 25.89
N MET A 76 -49.17 7.82 25.34
CA MET A 76 -48.48 8.85 26.10
C MET A 76 -49.50 9.71 26.88
N LYS A 77 -49.67 9.44 28.16
CA LYS A 77 -50.59 10.23 29.01
C LYS A 77 -50.11 11.69 29.05
N LYS A 78 -51.06 12.66 29.14
CA LYS A 78 -50.76 14.10 29.07
C LYS A 78 -49.72 14.61 30.08
N LYS A 79 -49.57 13.95 31.25
CA LYS A 79 -48.58 14.26 32.28
C LYS A 79 -47.50 13.19 32.39
N ALA A 80 -47.28 12.39 31.33
CA ALA A 80 -46.25 11.36 31.32
C ALA A 80 -44.90 11.89 30.85
N VAL A 81 -43.83 11.34 31.42
CA VAL A 81 -42.46 11.42 30.92
C VAL A 81 -41.97 9.99 30.73
N LEU A 82 -41.31 9.72 29.63
CA LEU A 82 -40.78 8.40 29.30
C LEU A 82 -39.38 8.55 28.74
N LYS A 83 -38.41 7.92 29.39
CA LYS A 83 -37.06 7.76 28.85
C LYS A 83 -36.94 6.37 28.27
N LEU A 84 -36.40 6.27 27.08
CA LEU A 84 -36.11 5.05 26.34
C LEU A 84 -34.60 4.89 26.23
N LYS A 85 -34.08 3.74 26.65
CA LYS A 85 -32.67 3.43 26.69
C LYS A 85 -32.41 2.12 25.96
N PRO A 86 -31.64 2.12 24.84
CA PRO A 86 -31.21 0.88 24.24
C PRO A 86 -30.06 0.27 25.06
N VAL A 87 -30.07 -1.05 25.21
CA VAL A 87 -29.03 -1.83 25.85
C VAL A 87 -28.75 -3.09 25.03
N ILE A 88 -27.49 -3.46 24.87
CA ILE A 88 -27.07 -4.72 24.23
C ILE A 88 -26.71 -5.70 25.33
N ARG A 89 -27.40 -6.84 25.40
CA ARG A 89 -27.16 -7.92 26.36
C ARG A 89 -26.46 -9.06 25.67
N TYR A 90 -25.27 -9.44 26.18
CA TYR A 90 -24.43 -10.50 25.59
C TYR A 90 -23.55 -11.17 26.65
N ALA A 91 -23.36 -12.46 26.57
CA ALA A 91 -22.45 -13.24 27.44
C ALA A 91 -22.57 -12.92 28.94
N GLY A 92 -23.80 -12.67 29.44
CA GLY A 92 -24.05 -12.27 30.81
C GLY A 92 -23.70 -10.82 31.17
N LYS A 93 -23.26 -10.01 30.19
CA LYS A 93 -22.96 -8.59 30.32
C LYS A 93 -24.07 -7.73 29.73
N VAL A 94 -24.07 -6.44 30.09
CA VAL A 94 -24.93 -5.41 29.51
C VAL A 94 -24.03 -4.26 29.04
N ALA A 95 -24.04 -4.02 27.73
CA ALA A 95 -23.45 -2.81 27.18
C ALA A 95 -24.49 -1.68 27.28
N ASP A 96 -24.11 -0.65 27.99
CA ASP A 96 -24.90 0.54 28.25
C ASP A 96 -24.03 1.77 28.03
N GLN A 97 -24.39 2.61 27.07
CA GLN A 97 -23.64 3.83 26.76
C GLN A 97 -24.31 5.11 27.29
N ALA A 98 -25.19 4.97 28.28
CA ALA A 98 -25.89 6.07 28.90
C ALA A 98 -26.71 6.98 27.96
N GLN A 99 -26.86 6.59 26.68
CA GLN A 99 -27.65 7.34 25.70
C GLN A 99 -29.15 6.95 25.86
N TYR A 100 -29.99 7.92 26.06
CA TYR A 100 -31.43 7.71 26.12
C TYR A 100 -32.15 8.76 25.27
N ALA A 101 -33.33 8.41 24.78
CA ALA A 101 -34.29 9.35 24.22
C ALA A 101 -35.34 9.67 25.25
N ALA A 102 -35.73 10.93 25.38
CA ALA A 102 -36.72 11.38 26.33
C ALA A 102 -37.95 11.95 25.60
N PHE A 103 -39.11 11.59 26.11
CA PHE A 103 -40.42 11.95 25.56
C PHE A 103 -41.34 12.47 26.65
N GLN A 104 -42.17 13.43 26.31
CA GLN A 104 -43.14 14.01 27.26
C GLN A 104 -44.54 14.11 26.67
N GLY A 105 -45.52 14.07 27.53
CA GLY A 105 -46.92 14.31 27.16
C GLY A 105 -47.28 15.80 27.18
N GLU A 106 -48.35 16.18 26.48
CA GLU A 106 -48.80 17.55 26.17
C GLU A 106 -48.94 18.51 27.37
N LYS A 107 -49.00 18.02 28.62
CA LYS A 107 -49.12 18.83 29.86
C LYS A 107 -47.84 18.80 30.71
N VAL A 108 -46.73 18.30 30.20
CA VAL A 108 -45.45 18.34 30.89
C VAL A 108 -44.74 19.62 30.42
N GLN A 109 -44.26 20.40 31.37
CA GLN A 109 -43.38 21.56 31.06
C GLN A 109 -41.93 21.07 31.03
N GLY A 110 -41.39 20.93 29.84
CA GLY A 110 -40.03 20.45 29.59
C GLY A 110 -39.67 20.63 28.13
N ASN A 111 -38.43 20.23 27.77
CA ASN A 111 -37.87 20.36 26.41
C ASN A 111 -37.76 19.01 25.68
N ASP A 112 -38.31 17.93 26.25
CA ASP A 112 -38.32 16.61 25.63
C ASP A 112 -39.31 16.58 24.45
N GLN A 113 -39.15 15.63 23.53
CA GLN A 113 -40.04 15.48 22.40
C GLN A 113 -41.49 15.24 22.89
N GLU A 114 -42.42 16.12 22.51
CA GLU A 114 -43.84 15.98 22.86
C GLU A 114 -44.51 14.90 22.01
N ILE A 115 -45.23 14.01 22.66
CA ILE A 115 -46.03 12.96 22.02
C ILE A 115 -47.53 13.20 22.35
N SER A 116 -48.33 13.34 21.31
CA SER A 116 -49.77 13.58 21.48
C SER A 116 -50.47 12.37 22.06
N TYR A 117 -51.29 12.61 23.07
CA TYR A 117 -52.18 11.58 23.61
C TYR A 117 -53.19 11.08 22.59
N LYS A 118 -53.73 11.99 21.77
CA LYS A 118 -54.81 11.67 20.81
C LYS A 118 -54.26 10.97 19.56
N LEU A 119 -53.11 11.41 19.04
CA LEU A 119 -52.60 10.98 17.75
C LEU A 119 -51.43 10.00 17.86
N GLY A 120 -50.83 9.86 19.04
CA GLY A 120 -49.54 9.19 19.19
C GLY A 120 -48.40 10.04 18.64
N GLY A 121 -47.29 9.41 18.26
CA GLY A 121 -46.15 10.10 17.68
C GLY A 121 -45.06 9.15 17.25
N ASN A 122 -44.22 9.60 16.33
CA ASN A 122 -43.07 8.86 15.84
C ASN A 122 -41.78 9.51 16.33
N PHE A 123 -40.71 8.71 16.41
CA PHE A 123 -39.38 9.20 16.67
C PHE A 123 -38.33 8.41 15.85
N SER A 124 -37.17 9.02 15.67
CA SER A 124 -36.02 8.38 15.06
C SER A 124 -34.77 8.83 15.80
N ASN A 125 -33.98 7.89 16.32
CA ASN A 125 -32.75 8.19 17.03
C ASN A 125 -31.63 7.27 16.56
N ARG A 126 -30.43 7.85 16.45
CA ARG A 126 -29.22 7.12 16.12
C ARG A 126 -28.45 6.81 17.38
N TYR A 127 -27.92 5.57 17.43
CA TYR A 127 -27.07 5.06 18.51
C TYR A 127 -25.82 4.47 17.94
N ASN A 128 -24.75 4.44 18.75
CA ASN A 128 -23.45 3.90 18.33
C ASN A 128 -22.77 3.26 19.53
N PHE A 129 -22.78 1.94 19.59
CA PHE A 129 -22.12 1.17 20.64
C PHE A 129 -20.71 0.79 20.23
N THR A 130 -19.80 0.59 21.21
CA THR A 130 -18.51 -0.04 20.94
C THR A 130 -18.74 -1.53 20.78
N PHE A 131 -18.22 -2.13 19.71
CA PHE A 131 -18.28 -3.57 19.51
C PHE A 131 -17.36 -4.28 20.52
N GLU A 132 -17.86 -5.33 21.14
CA GLU A 132 -17.07 -6.22 21.99
C GLU A 132 -17.28 -7.67 21.55
N PRO A 133 -16.22 -8.54 21.61
CA PRO A 133 -16.34 -9.96 21.30
C PRO A 133 -17.44 -10.62 22.14
N GLY A 134 -18.30 -11.38 21.48
CA GLY A 134 -19.50 -12.00 22.07
C GLY A 134 -20.78 -11.27 21.74
N MET A 135 -20.71 -10.05 21.18
CA MET A 135 -21.91 -9.34 20.70
C MET A 135 -22.50 -9.98 19.44
N GLU A 136 -21.79 -10.88 18.78
CA GLU A 136 -22.34 -11.69 17.69
C GLU A 136 -23.59 -12.45 18.16
N LYS A 137 -23.60 -12.91 19.41
CA LYS A 137 -24.73 -13.56 20.04
C LYS A 137 -25.27 -12.66 21.15
N SER A 138 -25.91 -11.57 20.77
CA SER A 138 -26.50 -10.59 21.69
C SER A 138 -27.96 -10.38 21.43
N GLU A 139 -28.58 -9.63 22.30
CA GLU A 139 -29.96 -9.15 22.14
C GLU A 139 -29.98 -7.63 22.38
N LEU A 140 -30.57 -6.88 21.46
CA LEU A 140 -30.84 -5.46 21.64
C LEU A 140 -32.21 -5.28 22.33
N TRP A 141 -32.19 -4.69 23.49
CA TRP A 141 -33.36 -4.41 24.28
C TRP A 141 -33.59 -2.91 24.41
N LEU A 142 -34.85 -2.49 24.47
CA LEU A 142 -35.27 -1.17 24.91
C LEU A 142 -35.75 -1.26 26.35
N GLU A 143 -35.06 -0.54 27.23
CA GLU A 143 -35.46 -0.35 28.61
C GLU A 143 -36.16 1.00 28.75
N PHE A 144 -37.17 1.06 29.62
CA PHE A 144 -38.00 2.25 29.78
C PHE A 144 -38.00 2.71 31.24
N ASP A 145 -37.76 4.01 31.45
CA ASP A 145 -38.00 4.67 32.72
C ASP A 145 -39.18 5.66 32.53
N GLY A 146 -40.32 5.30 33.05
CA GLY A 146 -41.57 6.02 32.85
C GLY A 146 -42.13 6.59 34.14
N GLN A 147 -42.76 7.75 34.01
CA GLN A 147 -43.49 8.36 35.13
C GLN A 147 -44.75 9.07 34.61
N VAL A 148 -45.84 9.06 35.40
CA VAL A 148 -47.08 9.81 35.12
C VAL A 148 -47.39 10.72 36.31
N GLY A 149 -47.24 12.01 36.11
CA GLY A 149 -47.26 12.98 37.21
C GLY A 149 -46.09 12.69 38.19
N LYS A 150 -46.42 12.40 39.47
CA LYS A 150 -45.42 12.05 40.49
C LYS A 150 -45.24 10.53 40.69
N LYS A 151 -45.94 9.68 39.92
CA LYS A 151 -45.95 8.23 40.12
C LYS A 151 -45.13 7.54 39.06
N LYS A 152 -44.22 6.64 39.46
CA LYS A 152 -43.46 5.78 38.54
C LYS A 152 -44.41 4.87 37.77
N ALA A 153 -44.21 4.76 36.47
CA ALA A 153 -44.94 3.86 35.58
C ALA A 153 -44.01 2.73 35.15
N ASN A 154 -44.39 1.50 35.39
CA ASN A 154 -43.61 0.34 34.95
C ASN A 154 -43.97 0.01 33.49
N VAL A 155 -43.04 0.19 32.59
CA VAL A 155 -43.13 -0.21 31.18
C VAL A 155 -42.18 -1.37 30.98
N PRO A 156 -42.65 -2.56 30.55
CA PRO A 156 -41.78 -3.71 30.32
C PRO A 156 -40.74 -3.43 29.23
N ALA A 157 -39.54 -3.93 29.41
CA ALA A 157 -38.50 -3.88 28.38
C ALA A 157 -38.93 -4.70 27.14
N VAL A 158 -38.48 -4.25 25.95
CA VAL A 158 -38.82 -4.88 24.67
C VAL A 158 -37.54 -5.26 23.94
N LYS A 159 -37.43 -6.54 23.54
CA LYS A 159 -36.35 -6.99 22.66
C LYS A 159 -36.69 -6.58 21.21
N ILE A 160 -35.75 -5.93 20.52
CA ILE A 160 -36.02 -5.36 19.20
C ILE A 160 -35.07 -5.86 18.10
N ALA A 161 -33.91 -6.47 18.44
CA ALA A 161 -33.02 -7.12 17.48
C ALA A 161 -32.20 -8.22 18.16
N ASP A 162 -31.66 -9.12 17.34
CA ASP A 162 -30.79 -10.22 17.76
C ASP A 162 -29.44 -10.13 17.02
N GLY A 163 -28.36 -10.17 17.80
CA GLY A 163 -27.00 -10.33 17.36
C GLY A 163 -26.42 -9.13 16.59
N VAL A 164 -25.10 -9.20 16.41
CA VAL A 164 -24.32 -8.26 15.61
C VAL A 164 -23.52 -9.03 14.56
N LEU A 165 -23.69 -8.68 13.30
CA LEU A 165 -22.90 -9.20 12.20
C LEU A 165 -21.50 -8.56 12.27
N ALA A 166 -20.48 -9.38 12.55
CA ALA A 166 -19.13 -8.90 12.86
C ALA A 166 -18.12 -9.23 11.75
N THR A 167 -18.55 -9.28 10.48
CA THR A 167 -17.71 -9.63 9.33
C THR A 167 -16.56 -8.66 9.14
N SER A 168 -16.76 -7.36 9.37
CA SER A 168 -15.70 -6.35 9.28
C SER A 168 -14.56 -6.55 10.28
N GLU A 169 -14.86 -7.19 11.43
CA GLU A 169 -13.85 -7.49 12.46
C GLU A 169 -12.83 -8.57 12.02
N LEU A 170 -13.11 -9.27 10.91
CA LEU A 170 -12.13 -10.16 10.28
C LEU A 170 -10.91 -9.41 9.73
N LEU A 171 -10.96 -8.07 9.61
CA LEU A 171 -9.83 -7.28 9.16
C LEU A 171 -8.56 -7.61 9.97
N LYS A 172 -8.67 -7.76 11.30
CA LYS A 172 -7.52 -8.06 12.17
C LYS A 172 -6.78 -9.34 11.77
N SER A 173 -7.52 -10.34 11.28
CA SER A 173 -6.91 -11.59 10.79
C SER A 173 -6.56 -11.52 9.30
N THR A 174 -7.32 -10.78 8.49
CA THR A 174 -7.03 -10.69 7.06
C THR A 174 -5.84 -9.80 6.75
N VAL A 175 -5.60 -8.74 7.52
CA VAL A 175 -4.49 -7.82 7.30
C VAL A 175 -3.12 -8.50 7.45
N THR A 176 -3.04 -9.58 8.24
CA THR A 176 -1.78 -10.35 8.40
C THR A 176 -1.32 -11.04 7.12
N SER A 177 -2.18 -11.14 6.11
CA SER A 177 -1.85 -11.64 4.77
C SER A 177 -1.57 -10.52 3.76
N ALA A 178 -1.52 -9.26 4.20
CA ALA A 178 -1.19 -8.13 3.34
C ALA A 178 0.29 -8.16 2.92
N HIS A 179 0.56 -7.65 1.72
CA HIS A 179 1.94 -7.55 1.24
C HIS A 179 2.70 -6.50 2.06
N THR A 180 3.77 -6.96 2.67
CA THR A 180 4.72 -6.09 3.39
C THR A 180 5.63 -5.35 2.42
N GLN A 181 6.26 -4.27 2.87
CA GLN A 181 7.20 -3.50 2.06
C GLN A 181 8.63 -3.84 2.44
N ILE A 182 9.31 -4.56 1.57
CA ILE A 182 10.73 -4.87 1.73
C ILE A 182 11.56 -3.60 1.51
N ALA A 183 12.60 -3.42 2.32
CA ALA A 183 13.64 -2.43 2.07
C ALA A 183 14.74 -3.10 1.24
N ALA A 184 14.71 -2.82 -0.07
CA ALA A 184 15.56 -3.49 -1.05
C ALA A 184 17.03 -3.11 -0.89
N ASP A 185 17.91 -4.01 -1.31
CA ASP A 185 19.31 -3.72 -1.54
C ASP A 185 19.47 -2.78 -2.76
N LYS A 186 20.68 -2.27 -2.95
CA LYS A 186 21.11 -1.49 -4.11
C LYS A 186 22.29 -2.15 -4.79
N TYR A 187 22.47 -3.44 -4.60
CA TYR A 187 23.54 -4.19 -5.18
C TYR A 187 23.48 -4.15 -6.70
N GLN A 188 24.63 -3.95 -7.33
CA GLN A 188 24.82 -3.97 -8.79
C GLN A 188 26.04 -4.81 -9.11
N TYR A 189 25.84 -5.92 -9.78
CA TYR A 189 26.94 -6.77 -10.25
C TYR A 189 27.92 -6.03 -11.16
N ALA A 190 27.44 -5.15 -12.04
CA ALA A 190 28.25 -4.36 -12.94
C ALA A 190 27.86 -2.87 -12.87
N ILE A 191 28.80 -2.03 -12.51
CA ILE A 191 28.62 -0.59 -12.41
C ILE A 191 29.37 0.09 -13.54
N LYS A 192 28.63 0.71 -14.47
CA LYS A 192 29.23 1.45 -15.60
C LYS A 192 30.02 2.65 -15.10
N GLN A 193 31.23 2.75 -15.61
CA GLN A 193 32.15 3.85 -15.34
C GLN A 193 32.71 4.42 -16.64
N THR A 194 33.06 5.68 -16.62
CA THR A 194 33.74 6.36 -17.73
C THR A 194 34.93 7.11 -17.21
N LYS A 195 36.06 7.04 -17.94
CA LYS A 195 37.22 7.88 -17.68
C LYS A 195 37.52 8.68 -18.93
N GLN A 196 37.57 9.99 -18.82
CA GLN A 196 37.79 10.90 -19.91
C GLN A 196 39.18 11.57 -19.83
N ALA A 197 39.78 11.78 -20.98
CA ALA A 197 40.94 12.62 -21.16
C ALA A 197 40.77 13.46 -22.43
N GLN A 198 41.54 14.53 -22.56
CA GLN A 198 41.57 15.28 -23.80
C GLN A 198 43.00 15.62 -24.21
N ILE A 199 43.22 15.60 -25.52
CA ILE A 199 44.46 16.01 -26.18
C ILE A 199 44.15 17.30 -26.96
N LYS A 200 44.85 18.38 -26.64
CA LYS A 200 44.68 19.68 -27.32
C LYS A 200 45.66 19.81 -28.46
N TYR A 201 45.24 20.45 -29.54
CA TYR A 201 46.00 20.67 -30.74
C TYR A 201 46.25 22.16 -30.96
N LEU A 202 47.40 22.49 -31.60
CA LEU A 202 47.62 23.85 -32.07
C LEU A 202 46.75 24.16 -33.29
N ILE A 203 46.60 25.42 -33.58
CA ILE A 203 45.86 25.88 -34.77
C ILE A 203 46.44 25.22 -36.01
N ASN A 204 45.60 24.77 -36.92
CA ASN A 204 45.97 24.08 -38.17
C ASN A 204 46.91 22.86 -38.01
N GLN A 205 46.95 22.25 -36.84
CA GLN A 205 47.76 21.06 -36.58
C GLN A 205 46.92 19.88 -36.08
N ALA A 206 47.40 18.67 -36.43
CA ALA A 206 46.86 17.40 -35.95
C ALA A 206 47.95 16.54 -35.27
N ASN A 207 49.15 17.06 -35.06
CA ASN A 207 50.25 16.37 -34.38
C ASN A 207 50.07 16.47 -32.86
N ILE A 208 50.15 15.33 -32.17
CA ILE A 208 50.06 15.29 -30.70
C ILE A 208 51.39 15.75 -30.11
N ARG A 209 51.35 16.77 -29.25
CA ARG A 209 52.54 17.30 -28.56
C ARG A 209 52.86 16.45 -27.33
N ASN A 210 54.18 16.31 -27.04
CA ASN A 210 54.62 15.60 -25.84
C ASN A 210 54.12 16.23 -24.53
N SER A 211 53.87 17.53 -24.50
CA SER A 211 53.27 18.22 -23.36
C SER A 211 51.84 17.72 -23.06
N GLU A 212 51.04 17.50 -24.10
CA GLU A 212 49.67 16.97 -23.96
C GLU A 212 49.69 15.54 -23.40
N LEU A 213 50.61 14.71 -23.84
CA LEU A 213 50.77 13.35 -23.35
C LEU A 213 51.18 13.28 -21.87
N LYS A 214 51.71 14.37 -21.32
CA LYS A 214 52.09 14.51 -19.90
C LYS A 214 51.01 15.16 -19.07
N SER A 215 49.91 15.59 -19.66
CA SER A 215 48.78 16.15 -18.92
C SER A 215 48.18 15.16 -17.93
N THR A 216 47.67 15.65 -16.80
CA THR A 216 47.11 14.80 -15.75
C THR A 216 46.00 13.91 -16.30
N SER A 217 45.10 14.45 -17.14
CA SER A 217 43.97 13.69 -17.67
C SER A 217 44.43 12.52 -18.56
N VAL A 218 45.45 12.73 -19.41
CA VAL A 218 46.00 11.66 -20.26
C VAL A 218 46.78 10.64 -19.44
N GLN A 219 47.51 11.05 -18.40
CA GLN A 219 48.19 10.12 -17.50
C GLN A 219 47.20 9.28 -16.69
N ASP A 220 46.12 9.87 -16.21
CA ASP A 220 45.05 9.16 -15.55
C ASP A 220 44.33 8.15 -16.46
N PHE A 221 44.10 8.54 -17.72
CA PHE A 221 43.58 7.63 -18.75
C PHE A 221 44.48 6.39 -18.92
N ILE A 222 45.81 6.59 -19.04
CA ILE A 222 46.77 5.49 -19.15
C ILE A 222 46.81 4.65 -17.86
N LYS A 223 46.72 5.30 -16.70
CA LYS A 223 46.66 4.62 -15.39
C LYS A 223 45.44 3.72 -15.31
N THR A 224 44.27 4.20 -15.69
CA THR A 224 43.02 3.41 -15.72
C THR A 224 43.15 2.18 -16.62
N LEU A 225 43.76 2.29 -17.82
CA LEU A 225 44.02 1.12 -18.67
C LEU A 225 44.90 0.08 -17.97
N ARG A 226 45.91 0.52 -17.21
CA ARG A 226 46.77 -0.37 -16.44
C ARG A 226 46.05 -1.04 -15.28
N GLU A 227 45.19 -0.30 -14.59
CA GLU A 227 44.34 -0.82 -13.50
C GLU A 227 43.38 -1.89 -14.02
N ILE A 228 42.71 -1.64 -15.14
CA ILE A 228 41.85 -2.62 -15.83
C ILE A 228 42.63 -3.88 -16.19
N LYS A 229 43.88 -3.72 -16.66
CA LYS A 229 44.72 -4.87 -16.99
C LYS A 229 45.19 -5.65 -15.75
N ALA A 230 45.48 -4.94 -14.68
CA ALA A 230 45.97 -5.55 -13.43
C ALA A 230 44.89 -6.38 -12.71
N ASP A 231 43.66 -5.95 -12.81
CA ASP A 231 42.53 -6.62 -12.19
C ASP A 231 41.38 -6.87 -13.20
N GLN A 232 41.54 -7.90 -14.04
CA GLN A 232 40.54 -8.29 -15.04
C GLN A 232 39.29 -8.98 -14.43
N LYS A 233 39.31 -9.26 -13.15
CA LYS A 233 38.16 -9.78 -12.43
C LYS A 233 37.26 -8.62 -11.95
N GLY A 234 37.84 -7.58 -11.39
CA GLY A 234 37.14 -6.41 -10.88
C GLY A 234 36.80 -5.36 -11.95
N TYR A 235 37.34 -5.48 -13.15
CA TYR A 235 37.12 -4.52 -14.24
C TYR A 235 36.84 -5.22 -15.56
N MET A 236 35.81 -4.79 -16.26
CA MET A 236 35.52 -5.22 -17.63
C MET A 236 35.55 -4.00 -18.55
N LEU A 237 36.54 -3.98 -19.47
CA LEU A 237 36.64 -2.94 -20.48
C LEU A 237 35.58 -3.18 -21.58
N ASP A 238 34.71 -2.18 -21.82
CA ASP A 238 33.70 -2.27 -22.88
C ASP A 238 34.30 -1.78 -24.20
N ASN A 239 34.57 -0.48 -24.32
CA ASN A 239 35.16 0.13 -25.51
C ASN A 239 35.92 1.40 -25.13
N ILE A 240 36.63 1.93 -26.12
CA ILE A 240 37.24 3.25 -26.03
C ILE A 240 36.71 4.11 -27.17
N GLU A 241 36.24 5.32 -26.82
CA GLU A 241 35.77 6.29 -27.79
C GLU A 241 36.80 7.38 -28.02
N VAL A 242 37.02 7.73 -29.28
CA VAL A 242 37.87 8.86 -29.72
C VAL A 242 36.98 9.83 -30.48
N SER A 243 36.70 10.99 -29.92
CA SER A 243 35.95 12.06 -30.58
C SER A 243 36.85 13.25 -30.84
N ALA A 244 37.18 13.49 -32.10
CA ALA A 244 38.08 14.57 -32.51
C ALA A 244 37.29 15.75 -33.09
N TYR A 245 37.76 16.94 -32.79
CA TYR A 245 37.06 18.17 -33.10
C TYR A 245 37.99 19.19 -33.78
N ALA A 246 37.46 20.01 -34.68
CA ALA A 246 38.05 21.27 -35.04
C ALA A 246 37.19 22.42 -34.48
N SER A 247 37.86 23.53 -34.22
CA SER A 247 37.21 24.76 -33.80
C SER A 247 36.49 25.43 -34.98
N PRO A 248 35.35 26.06 -34.76
CA PRO A 248 34.54 26.67 -35.82
C PRO A 248 35.11 28.06 -36.25
N ASP A 249 36.41 28.15 -36.50
CA ASP A 249 37.11 29.37 -36.87
C ASP A 249 37.79 29.30 -38.25
N GLY A 250 37.53 28.24 -39.02
CA GLY A 250 38.03 28.01 -40.37
C GLY A 250 36.97 27.41 -41.29
N GLY A 251 37.17 27.50 -42.58
CA GLY A 251 36.18 26.98 -43.55
C GLY A 251 35.97 25.46 -43.38
N MET A 252 34.73 25.00 -43.59
CA MET A 252 34.26 23.63 -43.38
C MET A 252 35.21 22.55 -43.98
N LYS A 253 35.71 22.75 -45.18
CA LYS A 253 36.63 21.80 -45.85
C LYS A 253 37.95 21.62 -45.09
N LEU A 254 38.51 22.71 -44.56
CA LEU A 254 39.74 22.67 -43.77
C LEU A 254 39.47 22.00 -42.41
N ASN A 255 38.40 22.39 -41.76
CA ASN A 255 38.01 21.85 -40.46
C ASN A 255 37.70 20.37 -40.54
N THR A 256 37.03 19.90 -41.60
CA THR A 256 36.83 18.46 -41.85
C THR A 256 38.14 17.71 -41.92
N ALA A 257 39.09 18.19 -42.73
CA ALA A 257 40.41 17.55 -42.86
C ALA A 257 41.19 17.57 -41.54
N LEU A 258 41.15 18.65 -40.77
CA LEU A 258 41.80 18.76 -39.47
C LEU A 258 41.19 17.79 -38.44
N ALA A 259 39.87 17.73 -38.36
CA ALA A 259 39.16 16.85 -37.43
C ALA A 259 39.43 15.38 -37.76
N GLN A 260 39.39 14.99 -39.03
CA GLN A 260 39.76 13.64 -39.49
C GLN A 260 41.21 13.27 -39.15
N ASN A 261 42.19 14.18 -39.41
CA ASN A 261 43.56 13.93 -39.06
C ASN A 261 43.80 13.84 -37.55
N ARG A 262 43.12 14.65 -36.74
CA ARG A 262 43.12 14.58 -35.27
C ARG A 262 42.53 13.27 -34.77
N GLU A 263 41.40 12.81 -35.37
CA GLU A 263 40.85 11.49 -35.11
C GLU A 263 41.88 10.39 -35.37
N LYS A 264 42.45 10.36 -36.57
CA LYS A 264 43.43 9.35 -36.96
C LYS A 264 44.65 9.31 -36.03
N THR A 265 45.20 10.48 -35.65
CA THR A 265 46.37 10.55 -34.77
C THR A 265 46.03 10.16 -33.34
N SER A 266 44.85 10.56 -32.82
CA SER A 266 44.38 10.17 -31.49
C SER A 266 44.04 8.69 -31.43
N LYS A 267 43.33 8.13 -32.42
CA LYS A 267 43.04 6.69 -32.51
C LYS A 267 44.34 5.88 -32.56
N GLY A 268 45.33 6.34 -33.37
CA GLY A 268 46.66 5.71 -33.42
C GLY A 268 47.41 5.74 -32.09
N TYR A 269 47.25 6.84 -31.32
CA TYR A 269 47.82 6.95 -29.98
C TYR A 269 47.14 5.96 -29.01
N VAL A 270 45.80 5.92 -28.96
CA VAL A 270 45.04 4.99 -28.13
C VAL A 270 45.41 3.54 -28.46
N GLY A 271 45.48 3.16 -29.74
CA GLY A 271 45.88 1.81 -30.14
C GLY A 271 47.29 1.43 -29.66
N LYS A 272 48.23 2.40 -29.61
CA LYS A 272 49.56 2.16 -29.02
C LYS A 272 49.48 1.93 -27.51
N GLN A 273 48.63 2.68 -26.80
CA GLN A 273 48.44 2.51 -25.35
C GLN A 273 47.79 1.17 -25.02
N LEU A 274 46.78 0.74 -25.78
CA LEU A 274 46.16 -0.57 -25.64
C LEU A 274 47.16 -1.70 -25.82
N LYS A 275 47.97 -1.63 -26.88
CA LYS A 275 49.04 -2.61 -27.12
C LYS A 275 50.07 -2.63 -25.98
N ALA A 276 50.49 -1.46 -25.48
CA ALA A 276 51.41 -1.35 -24.35
C ALA A 276 50.80 -1.92 -23.06
N ALA A 277 49.53 -1.73 -22.84
CA ALA A 277 48.79 -2.30 -21.72
C ALA A 277 48.42 -3.79 -21.91
N LYS A 278 48.62 -4.35 -23.13
CA LYS A 278 48.18 -5.72 -23.50
C LYS A 278 46.67 -5.93 -23.29
N LEU A 279 45.90 -4.91 -23.61
CA LEU A 279 44.45 -4.95 -23.63
C LEU A 279 43.95 -5.03 -25.08
N ASP A 280 42.87 -5.78 -25.27
CA ASP A 280 42.13 -5.82 -26.51
C ASP A 280 40.77 -5.16 -26.28
N ALA A 281 40.47 -4.13 -27.08
CA ALA A 281 39.19 -3.41 -27.00
C ALA A 281 38.92 -2.72 -28.33
N ASP A 282 37.65 -2.58 -28.66
CA ASP A 282 37.21 -1.77 -29.78
C ASP A 282 37.51 -0.29 -29.54
N VAL A 283 38.01 0.37 -30.56
CA VAL A 283 38.25 1.81 -30.56
C VAL A 283 37.27 2.47 -31.53
N ASP A 284 36.18 2.93 -31.01
CA ASP A 284 35.19 3.72 -31.76
C ASP A 284 35.73 5.11 -31.97
N SER A 285 35.65 5.61 -33.21
CA SER A 285 36.15 6.94 -33.48
C SER A 285 35.23 7.74 -34.37
N LYS A 286 35.10 9.02 -34.05
CA LYS A 286 34.34 9.99 -34.83
C LYS A 286 35.04 11.34 -34.85
N TYR A 287 34.72 12.12 -35.87
CA TYR A 287 35.18 13.50 -35.98
C TYR A 287 34.01 14.46 -36.16
N THR A 288 34.21 15.68 -35.70
CA THR A 288 33.26 16.81 -35.86
C THR A 288 34.06 17.98 -36.45
N ALA A 289 33.71 18.40 -37.65
CA ALA A 289 34.40 19.46 -38.36
C ALA A 289 34.30 20.83 -37.68
N GLU A 290 33.18 21.07 -36.99
CA GLU A 290 32.93 22.30 -36.24
C GLU A 290 32.18 21.97 -34.97
N ASP A 291 32.84 22.13 -33.81
CA ASP A 291 32.29 21.78 -32.48
C ASP A 291 31.42 22.94 -31.94
N TRP A 292 30.31 23.18 -32.60
CA TRP A 292 29.34 24.22 -32.16
C TRP A 292 28.69 23.92 -30.81
N GLU A 293 28.49 22.66 -30.46
CA GLU A 293 27.97 22.29 -29.14
C GLU A 293 28.99 22.56 -28.04
N GLY A 294 30.24 22.14 -28.24
CA GLY A 294 31.33 22.46 -27.33
C GLY A 294 31.61 23.96 -27.25
N PHE A 295 31.46 24.69 -28.35
CA PHE A 295 31.54 26.14 -28.36
C PHE A 295 30.44 26.77 -27.46
N LYS A 296 29.19 26.37 -27.63
CA LYS A 296 28.08 26.82 -26.81
C LYS A 296 28.31 26.52 -25.32
N GLU A 297 28.75 25.31 -25.01
CA GLU A 297 29.06 24.89 -23.64
C GLU A 297 30.14 25.80 -23.01
N LEU A 298 31.28 25.97 -23.66
CA LEU A 298 32.40 26.77 -23.16
C LEU A 298 32.03 28.25 -23.01
N VAL A 299 31.34 28.83 -24.00
CA VAL A 299 30.86 30.21 -23.92
C VAL A 299 29.90 30.38 -22.76
N SER A 300 28.97 29.45 -22.55
CA SER A 300 27.98 29.54 -21.44
C SER A 300 28.66 29.52 -20.06
N GLN A 301 29.80 28.84 -19.93
CA GLN A 301 30.57 28.74 -18.69
C GLN A 301 31.61 29.84 -18.52
N SER A 302 31.88 30.61 -19.58
CA SER A 302 32.90 31.68 -19.58
C SER A 302 32.41 32.98 -18.95
N ASN A 303 33.36 33.88 -18.68
CA ASN A 303 33.07 35.25 -18.25
C ASN A 303 33.26 36.26 -19.40
N ILE A 304 33.21 35.78 -20.65
CA ILE A 304 33.37 36.65 -21.82
C ILE A 304 32.29 37.73 -21.86
N GLN A 305 32.72 38.96 -22.14
CA GLN A 305 31.79 40.06 -22.40
C GLN A 305 30.93 39.66 -23.61
N ASP A 306 29.68 40.09 -23.66
CA ASP A 306 28.74 39.76 -24.76
C ASP A 306 28.36 38.27 -24.89
N LYS A 307 28.65 37.44 -23.90
CA LYS A 307 28.30 36.01 -23.87
C LYS A 307 26.86 35.74 -24.33
N ASP A 308 25.90 36.47 -23.80
CA ASP A 308 24.47 36.29 -24.11
C ASP A 308 24.14 36.61 -25.56
N ILE A 309 24.84 37.59 -26.15
CA ILE A 309 24.70 37.93 -27.56
C ILE A 309 25.26 36.82 -28.44
N ILE A 310 26.43 36.27 -28.09
CA ILE A 310 27.05 35.14 -28.79
C ILE A 310 26.15 33.92 -28.77
N LEU A 311 25.60 33.56 -27.58
CA LEU A 311 24.70 32.44 -27.45
C LEU A 311 23.37 32.64 -28.21
N ARG A 312 22.90 33.88 -28.32
CA ARG A 312 21.73 34.21 -29.14
C ARG A 312 22.02 34.03 -30.62
N VAL A 313 23.18 34.50 -31.12
CA VAL A 313 23.62 34.29 -32.51
C VAL A 313 23.66 32.81 -32.85
N LEU A 314 24.16 31.98 -31.95
CA LEU A 314 24.18 30.51 -32.15
C LEU A 314 22.77 29.91 -32.32
N SER A 315 21.77 30.49 -31.65
CA SER A 315 20.39 30.03 -31.76
C SER A 315 19.63 30.56 -32.96
N MET A 316 20.05 31.70 -33.54
CA MET A 316 19.38 32.36 -34.63
C MET A 316 19.79 31.88 -36.00
N TYR A 317 21.03 31.44 -36.15
CA TYR A 317 21.60 31.03 -37.42
C TYR A 317 21.85 29.51 -37.39
N GLU A 318 21.25 28.78 -38.31
CA GLU A 318 21.46 27.31 -38.43
C GLU A 318 22.63 27.00 -39.33
N ASP A 319 22.89 27.84 -40.35
CA ASP A 319 23.99 27.68 -41.25
C ASP A 319 25.33 27.97 -40.54
N PRO A 320 26.30 27.06 -40.58
CA PRO A 320 27.59 27.19 -39.89
C PRO A 320 28.41 28.38 -40.38
N GLU A 321 28.42 28.66 -41.69
CA GLU A 321 29.21 29.78 -42.28
C GLU A 321 28.61 31.15 -41.92
N GLU A 322 27.27 31.24 -41.95
CA GLU A 322 26.58 32.46 -41.48
C GLU A 322 26.82 32.67 -39.98
N ARG A 323 26.74 31.63 -39.19
CA ARG A 323 26.98 31.66 -37.75
C ARG A 323 28.39 32.15 -37.43
N GLU A 324 29.38 31.62 -38.09
CA GLU A 324 30.78 32.03 -37.95
C GLU A 324 30.96 33.51 -38.31
N GLN A 325 30.40 33.95 -39.43
CA GLN A 325 30.52 35.31 -39.89
C GLN A 325 29.86 36.29 -38.91
N GLN A 326 28.69 35.99 -38.38
CA GLN A 326 27.99 36.83 -37.39
C GLN A 326 28.78 36.91 -36.05
N ILE A 327 29.39 35.82 -35.61
CA ILE A 327 30.23 35.85 -34.42
C ILE A 327 31.51 36.67 -34.66
N ARG A 328 32.14 36.55 -35.84
CA ARG A 328 33.30 37.39 -36.20
C ARG A 328 32.96 38.88 -36.26
N ASN A 329 31.76 39.22 -36.63
CA ASN A 329 31.28 40.62 -36.67
C ASN A 329 31.08 41.23 -35.27
N LEU A 330 31.05 40.42 -34.22
CA LEU A 330 31.05 40.87 -32.83
C LEU A 330 32.49 41.21 -32.38
N SER A 331 33.05 42.28 -32.93
CA SER A 331 34.47 42.60 -32.91
C SER A 331 35.16 42.65 -31.56
N ALA A 332 34.50 43.04 -30.50
CA ALA A 332 35.10 43.03 -29.14
C ALA A 332 35.13 41.63 -28.54
N GLY A 333 34.05 40.85 -28.66
CA GLY A 333 33.96 39.46 -28.10
C GLY A 333 34.74 38.44 -28.90
N TYR A 334 35.01 38.68 -30.22
CA TYR A 334 35.72 37.69 -31.04
C TYR A 334 37.18 37.51 -30.61
N LYS A 335 37.85 38.53 -30.13
CA LYS A 335 39.21 38.42 -29.63
C LYS A 335 39.29 37.50 -28.39
N GLU A 336 38.39 37.72 -27.46
CA GLU A 336 38.27 36.89 -26.24
C GLU A 336 37.94 35.45 -26.62
N LEU A 337 37.00 35.23 -27.56
CA LEU A 337 36.69 33.89 -28.09
C LEU A 337 37.94 33.20 -28.73
N ALA A 338 38.72 33.95 -29.52
CA ALA A 338 39.89 33.42 -30.19
C ALA A 338 41.01 33.02 -29.21
N ASP A 339 41.13 33.75 -28.11
CA ASP A 339 42.17 33.54 -27.09
C ASP A 339 41.75 32.49 -26.03
N GLU A 340 40.47 32.44 -25.63
CA GLU A 340 40.02 31.61 -24.51
C GLU A 340 39.20 30.38 -24.92
N ILE A 341 38.32 30.46 -25.92
CA ILE A 341 37.35 29.40 -26.26
C ILE A 341 37.87 28.53 -27.43
N LEU A 342 38.26 29.14 -28.53
CA LEU A 342 38.62 28.38 -29.73
C LEU A 342 39.80 27.43 -29.51
N PRO A 343 40.84 27.74 -28.70
CA PRO A 343 41.91 26.80 -28.39
C PRO A 343 41.43 25.54 -27.66
N GLU A 344 40.41 25.66 -26.80
CA GLU A 344 39.86 24.54 -26.06
C GLU A 344 39.06 23.58 -26.95
N LEU A 345 38.55 24.03 -28.10
CA LEU A 345 37.82 23.24 -29.08
C LEU A 345 38.73 22.47 -30.05
N ARG A 346 40.01 22.85 -30.14
CA ARG A 346 41.02 22.14 -30.95
C ARG A 346 41.49 20.90 -30.21
N ARG A 347 40.64 19.91 -30.05
CA ARG A 347 40.86 18.76 -29.14
C ARG A 347 40.43 17.43 -29.73
N ALA A 348 40.91 16.37 -29.11
CA ALA A 348 40.29 15.05 -29.17
C ALA A 348 39.94 14.61 -27.74
N ARG A 349 38.73 14.19 -27.52
CA ARG A 349 38.28 13.55 -26.28
C ARG A 349 38.51 12.05 -26.42
N LEU A 350 39.11 11.45 -25.39
CA LEU A 350 39.35 10.02 -25.26
C LEU A 350 38.50 9.55 -24.10
N THR A 351 37.62 8.58 -24.30
CA THR A 351 36.74 8.06 -23.25
C THR A 351 36.97 6.55 -23.13
N ILE A 352 37.34 6.07 -21.96
CA ILE A 352 37.30 4.64 -21.62
C ILE A 352 35.91 4.37 -21.02
N ASN A 353 35.17 3.46 -21.62
CA ASN A 353 33.94 2.91 -21.04
C ASN A 353 34.26 1.53 -20.46
N TYR A 354 34.01 1.34 -19.18
CA TYR A 354 34.28 0.09 -18.47
C TYR A 354 33.29 -0.13 -17.37
N ASN A 355 33.18 -1.38 -16.92
CA ASN A 355 32.35 -1.74 -15.76
C ASN A 355 33.26 -2.12 -14.58
N LEU A 356 32.90 -1.65 -13.39
CA LEU A 356 33.34 -2.26 -12.15
C LEU A 356 32.52 -3.51 -11.94
N ILE A 357 33.18 -4.65 -11.77
CA ILE A 357 32.51 -5.94 -11.58
C ILE A 357 32.52 -6.29 -10.09
N GLY A 358 31.34 -6.48 -9.51
CA GLY A 358 31.15 -6.95 -8.15
C GLY A 358 31.37 -8.46 -8.02
N ARG A 359 31.06 -9.01 -6.86
CA ARG A 359 31.07 -10.47 -6.65
C ARG A 359 29.88 -11.11 -7.37
N SER A 360 30.08 -12.29 -7.95
CA SER A 360 28.94 -13.10 -8.42
C SER A 360 28.11 -13.63 -7.25
N ASP A 361 26.92 -14.17 -7.55
CA ASP A 361 26.03 -14.79 -6.56
C ASP A 361 26.77 -15.88 -5.75
N ASP A 362 27.47 -16.79 -6.44
CA ASP A 362 28.27 -17.84 -5.81
C ASP A 362 29.37 -17.27 -4.89
N GLU A 363 30.05 -16.22 -5.34
CA GLU A 363 31.11 -15.54 -4.56
C GLU A 363 30.56 -14.83 -3.32
N ILE A 364 29.34 -14.28 -3.40
CA ILE A 364 28.66 -13.65 -2.26
C ILE A 364 28.29 -14.74 -1.25
N GLU A 365 27.70 -15.84 -1.71
CA GLU A 365 27.33 -16.97 -0.83
C GLU A 365 28.55 -17.61 -0.16
N GLU A 366 29.62 -17.86 -0.93
CA GLU A 366 30.87 -18.42 -0.39
C GLU A 366 31.49 -17.48 0.64
N GLN A 367 31.55 -16.18 0.32
CA GLN A 367 32.11 -15.18 1.23
C GLN A 367 31.24 -15.02 2.49
N TYR A 368 29.88 -15.09 2.36
CA TYR A 368 28.97 -15.09 3.50
C TYR A 368 29.27 -16.25 4.46
N LYS A 369 29.45 -17.44 3.92
CA LYS A 369 29.75 -18.67 4.70
C LYS A 369 31.15 -18.60 5.32
N ALA A 370 32.14 -18.05 4.62
CA ALA A 370 33.50 -17.94 5.10
C ALA A 370 33.70 -16.82 6.11
N ASP A 371 33.24 -15.61 5.80
CA ASP A 371 33.36 -14.42 6.65
C ASP A 371 32.43 -13.31 6.13
N ALA A 372 31.25 -13.19 6.71
CA ALA A 372 30.25 -12.20 6.34
C ALA A 372 30.71 -10.73 6.53
N SER A 373 31.69 -10.48 7.40
CA SER A 373 32.20 -9.12 7.66
C SER A 373 32.95 -8.50 6.47
N LYS A 374 33.30 -9.30 5.48
CA LYS A 374 33.95 -8.84 4.24
C LYS A 374 32.95 -8.48 3.14
N LEU A 375 31.67 -8.70 3.37
CA LEU A 375 30.62 -8.26 2.46
C LEU A 375 30.14 -6.87 2.86
N SER A 376 29.86 -6.04 1.87
CA SER A 376 29.19 -4.75 2.07
C SER A 376 27.74 -4.95 2.51
N VAL A 377 27.11 -3.91 3.04
CA VAL A 377 25.68 -3.95 3.40
C VAL A 377 24.81 -4.30 2.20
N GLU A 378 25.14 -3.81 1.01
CA GLU A 378 24.40 -4.10 -0.22
C GLU A 378 24.52 -5.59 -0.60
N GLU A 379 25.73 -6.17 -0.52
CA GLU A 379 25.94 -7.59 -0.80
C GLU A 379 25.24 -8.49 0.23
N LEU A 380 25.22 -8.11 1.52
CA LEU A 380 24.52 -8.87 2.54
C LEU A 380 23.00 -8.81 2.37
N LEU A 381 22.45 -7.63 2.06
CA LEU A 381 21.01 -7.51 1.78
C LEU A 381 20.63 -8.29 0.52
N TYR A 382 21.47 -8.24 -0.52
CA TYR A 382 21.29 -9.01 -1.74
C TYR A 382 21.40 -10.52 -1.50
N ALA A 383 22.35 -10.97 -0.67
CA ALA A 383 22.53 -12.39 -0.31
C ALA A 383 21.23 -13.01 0.24
N ALA A 384 20.45 -12.24 1.01
CA ALA A 384 19.17 -12.71 1.52
C ALA A 384 18.11 -12.93 0.42
N THR A 385 18.29 -12.36 -0.78
CA THR A 385 17.40 -12.58 -1.93
C THR A 385 17.76 -13.81 -2.75
N LEU A 386 18.95 -14.39 -2.54
CA LEU A 386 19.44 -15.57 -3.24
C LEU A 386 18.85 -16.89 -2.66
N THR A 387 18.21 -16.84 -1.50
CA THR A 387 17.61 -17.99 -0.85
C THR A 387 16.12 -17.78 -0.56
N GLU A 388 15.34 -18.88 -0.65
CA GLU A 388 13.93 -18.90 -0.21
C GLU A 388 13.80 -19.46 1.23
N ASP A 389 14.87 -19.93 1.85
CA ASP A 389 14.85 -20.44 3.23
C ASP A 389 14.74 -19.27 4.22
N ILE A 390 13.60 -19.17 4.88
CA ILE A 390 13.29 -18.13 5.88
C ILE A 390 14.32 -18.14 7.04
N ALA A 391 14.83 -19.29 7.43
CA ALA A 391 15.81 -19.40 8.51
C ALA A 391 17.16 -18.80 8.07
N GLU A 392 17.57 -19.08 6.84
CA GLU A 392 18.77 -18.52 6.24
C GLU A 392 18.62 -17.00 6.01
N GLN A 393 17.51 -16.54 5.46
CA GLN A 393 17.21 -15.10 5.34
C GLN A 393 17.32 -14.38 6.69
N LYS A 394 16.74 -14.97 7.73
CA LYS A 394 16.79 -14.42 9.09
C LYS A 394 18.22 -14.34 9.62
N ASP A 395 19.04 -15.38 9.40
CA ASP A 395 20.46 -15.39 9.79
C ASP A 395 21.22 -14.27 9.09
N ILE A 396 21.04 -14.13 7.76
CA ILE A 396 21.67 -13.08 6.95
C ILE A 396 21.28 -11.69 7.45
N TYR A 397 20.00 -11.39 7.59
CA TYR A 397 19.55 -10.06 8.09
C TYR A 397 20.00 -9.80 9.53
N THR A 398 20.08 -10.82 10.38
CA THR A 398 20.59 -10.68 11.75
C THR A 398 22.09 -10.34 11.74
N LYS A 399 22.90 -10.99 10.92
CA LYS A 399 24.31 -10.62 10.74
C LYS A 399 24.45 -9.22 10.14
N THR A 400 23.62 -8.89 9.16
CA THR A 400 23.61 -7.56 8.54
C THR A 400 23.33 -6.47 9.58
N SER A 401 22.30 -6.63 10.42
CA SER A 401 21.99 -5.66 11.48
C SER A 401 23.09 -5.54 12.55
N THR A 402 23.87 -6.61 12.75
CA THR A 402 25.01 -6.61 13.69
C THR A 402 26.23 -5.90 13.10
N LEU A 403 26.54 -6.13 11.81
CA LEU A 403 27.68 -5.54 11.13
C LEU A 403 27.42 -4.07 10.71
N TYR A 404 26.17 -3.77 10.38
CA TYR A 404 25.73 -2.46 9.90
C TYR A 404 24.53 -1.94 10.72
N PRO A 405 24.73 -1.66 12.02
CA PRO A 405 23.62 -1.31 12.92
C PRO A 405 22.94 0.02 12.58
N ASP A 406 23.59 0.87 11.81
CA ASP A 406 23.04 2.15 11.35
C ASP A 406 22.19 2.03 10.08
N ASP A 407 22.06 0.85 9.49
CA ASP A 407 21.23 0.61 8.30
C ASP A 407 19.88 -0.02 8.69
N TYR A 408 18.77 0.70 8.44
CA TYR A 408 17.43 0.27 8.84
C TYR A 408 16.91 -0.95 8.08
N ARG A 409 17.44 -1.23 6.89
CA ARG A 409 16.87 -2.22 5.96
C ARG A 409 16.88 -3.63 6.54
N ALA A 410 17.95 -3.98 7.24
CA ALA A 410 18.03 -5.30 7.89
C ALA A 410 16.95 -5.47 8.98
N TYR A 411 16.74 -4.46 9.82
CA TYR A 411 15.69 -4.49 10.85
C TYR A 411 14.28 -4.54 10.23
N ASN A 412 14.04 -3.74 9.18
CA ASN A 412 12.79 -3.77 8.44
C ASN A 412 12.50 -5.16 7.88
N ASN A 413 13.50 -5.80 7.25
CA ASN A 413 13.33 -7.09 6.61
C ASN A 413 13.21 -8.24 7.63
N LEU A 414 13.88 -8.16 8.78
CA LEU A 414 13.63 -9.05 9.93
C LEU A 414 12.20 -8.94 10.45
N ALA A 415 11.67 -7.72 10.51
CA ALA A 415 10.28 -7.50 10.92
C ALA A 415 9.29 -8.12 9.94
N ILE A 416 9.58 -8.09 8.64
CA ILE A 416 8.76 -8.74 7.61
C ILE A 416 8.70 -10.25 7.84
N LEU A 417 9.84 -10.89 8.08
CA LEU A 417 9.87 -12.34 8.32
C LEU A 417 9.05 -12.73 9.55
N ALA A 418 9.12 -11.93 10.63
CA ALA A 418 8.32 -12.14 11.82
C ALA A 418 6.81 -11.92 11.57
N TYR A 419 6.47 -10.85 10.83
CA TYR A 419 5.07 -10.54 10.46
C TYR A 419 4.44 -11.67 9.64
N GLN A 420 5.14 -12.19 8.65
CA GLN A 420 4.68 -13.30 7.82
C GLN A 420 4.45 -14.61 8.62
N GLN A 421 5.15 -14.77 9.75
CA GLN A 421 4.94 -15.86 10.70
C GLN A 421 3.80 -15.57 11.72
N GLY A 422 3.16 -14.40 11.63
CA GLY A 422 2.12 -13.95 12.56
C GLY A 422 2.65 -13.44 13.90
N ASP A 423 3.97 -13.34 14.08
CA ASP A 423 4.59 -12.81 15.30
C ASP A 423 4.72 -11.27 15.24
N LEU A 424 3.58 -10.61 15.46
CA LEU A 424 3.50 -9.15 15.43
C LEU A 424 4.36 -8.49 16.52
N THR A 425 4.56 -9.15 17.65
CA THR A 425 5.37 -8.64 18.76
C THR A 425 6.83 -8.57 18.35
N THR A 426 7.37 -9.64 17.81
CA THR A 426 8.76 -9.68 17.31
C THR A 426 8.93 -8.71 16.13
N ALA A 427 7.97 -8.66 15.20
CA ALA A 427 8.00 -7.70 14.08
C ALA A 427 8.12 -6.26 14.58
N LYS A 428 7.28 -5.88 15.54
CA LYS A 428 7.30 -4.54 16.15
C LYS A 428 8.62 -4.24 16.88
N ASN A 429 9.18 -5.24 17.58
CA ASN A 429 10.45 -5.10 18.27
C ASN A 429 11.62 -4.88 17.30
N TYR A 430 11.62 -5.52 16.12
CA TYR A 430 12.63 -5.24 15.10
C TYR A 430 12.48 -3.82 14.54
N LEU A 431 11.27 -3.36 14.23
CA LEU A 431 11.05 -2.00 13.74
C LEU A 431 11.39 -0.92 14.79
N ALA A 432 11.28 -1.26 16.08
CA ALA A 432 11.72 -0.36 17.17
C ALA A 432 13.25 -0.21 17.27
N GLN A 433 14.01 -1.11 16.65
CA GLN A 433 15.48 -1.02 16.58
C GLN A 433 15.99 -0.20 15.39
N VAL A 434 15.11 0.23 14.51
CA VAL A 434 15.45 1.11 13.39
C VAL A 434 16.05 2.41 13.95
N PRO A 435 17.22 2.85 13.43
CA PRO A 435 17.86 4.09 13.88
C PRO A 435 16.92 5.30 13.77
N ALA A 436 16.93 6.17 14.77
CA ALA A 436 16.03 7.32 14.84
C ALA A 436 16.14 8.25 13.61
N SER A 437 17.33 8.36 13.02
CA SER A 437 17.58 9.11 11.78
C SER A 437 16.85 8.54 10.54
N GLN A 438 16.41 7.27 10.60
CA GLN A 438 15.76 6.53 9.50
C GLN A 438 14.36 6.04 9.87
N ALA A 439 13.83 6.46 11.03
CA ALA A 439 12.49 6.09 11.50
C ALA A 439 11.36 6.54 10.55
N ASP A 440 11.63 7.53 9.70
CA ASP A 440 10.68 8.02 8.70
C ASP A 440 10.82 7.31 7.33
N ALA A 441 11.63 6.25 7.22
CA ALA A 441 11.72 5.44 6.01
C ALA A 441 10.34 4.93 5.60
N PRO A 442 9.94 5.09 4.33
CA PRO A 442 8.59 4.73 3.88
C PRO A 442 8.25 3.26 4.11
N GLU A 443 9.21 2.35 3.90
CA GLU A 443 9.04 0.91 4.07
C GLU A 443 8.74 0.55 5.53
N VAL A 444 9.48 1.15 6.46
CA VAL A 444 9.28 0.99 7.91
C VAL A 444 7.87 1.42 8.30
N ASN A 445 7.44 2.57 7.80
CA ASN A 445 6.14 3.13 8.12
C ASN A 445 4.99 2.35 7.46
N ALA A 446 5.17 1.81 6.25
CA ALA A 446 4.19 0.92 5.63
C ALA A 446 3.96 -0.34 6.50
N ASN A 447 5.03 -0.96 6.97
CA ASN A 447 4.96 -2.18 7.79
C ASN A 447 4.42 -1.88 9.20
N LEU A 448 4.77 -0.74 9.81
CA LEU A 448 4.17 -0.28 11.07
C LEU A 448 2.67 -0.03 10.94
N ALA A 449 2.21 0.49 9.79
CA ALA A 449 0.79 0.69 9.52
C ALA A 449 0.03 -0.65 9.49
N LEU A 450 0.59 -1.68 8.85
CA LEU A 450 -0.01 -3.02 8.82
C LEU A 450 -0.08 -3.64 10.22
N ILE A 451 0.99 -3.54 11.01
CA ILE A 451 1.01 -4.03 12.39
C ILE A 451 -0.03 -3.29 13.24
N ALA A 452 -0.10 -1.97 13.14
CA ALA A 452 -1.07 -1.18 13.90
C ALA A 452 -2.53 -1.55 13.56
N MET A 453 -2.83 -1.84 12.28
CA MET A 453 -4.16 -2.34 11.87
C MET A 453 -4.46 -3.73 12.44
N ALA A 454 -3.48 -4.64 12.46
CA ALA A 454 -3.63 -5.96 13.07
C ALA A 454 -3.89 -5.86 14.59
N GLU A 455 -3.27 -4.88 15.27
CA GLU A 455 -3.52 -4.55 16.67
C GLU A 455 -4.87 -3.81 16.87
N GLY A 456 -5.53 -3.35 15.79
CA GLY A 456 -6.78 -2.58 15.83
C GLY A 456 -6.58 -1.08 16.12
N ASN A 457 -5.34 -0.59 16.05
CA ASN A 457 -5.01 0.82 16.24
C ASN A 457 -5.01 1.58 14.90
N ASN A 458 -6.20 1.88 14.40
CA ASN A 458 -6.38 2.51 13.10
C ASN A 458 -5.88 3.97 13.04
N GLU A 459 -5.83 4.67 14.18
CA GLU A 459 -5.27 6.02 14.25
C GLU A 459 -3.76 6.00 14.04
N ALA A 460 -3.04 5.13 14.75
CA ALA A 460 -1.61 4.94 14.53
C ALA A 460 -1.32 4.47 13.10
N ALA A 461 -2.11 3.54 12.55
CA ALA A 461 -1.97 3.07 11.18
C ALA A 461 -2.08 4.23 10.17
N ASN A 462 -3.03 5.14 10.35
CA ASN A 462 -3.17 6.31 9.49
C ASN A 462 -1.94 7.24 9.58
N ASN A 463 -1.41 7.47 10.78
CA ASN A 463 -0.24 8.32 10.99
C ASN A 463 1.02 7.73 10.32
N TYR A 464 1.21 6.42 10.40
CA TYR A 464 2.28 5.74 9.69
C TYR A 464 2.10 5.79 8.17
N LEU A 465 0.88 5.54 7.68
CA LEU A 465 0.60 5.55 6.25
C LEU A 465 0.92 6.90 5.58
N MET A 466 0.73 8.02 6.28
CA MET A 466 1.10 9.34 5.75
C MET A 466 2.60 9.48 5.43
N LYS A 467 3.46 8.68 6.04
CA LYS A 467 4.91 8.64 5.81
C LYS A 467 5.32 7.59 4.77
N ALA A 468 4.40 6.73 4.33
CA ALA A 468 4.65 5.60 3.44
C ALA A 468 4.22 5.84 1.98
N THR A 469 4.00 7.09 1.57
CA THR A 469 3.38 7.44 0.28
C THR A 469 4.16 7.01 -0.97
N SER A 470 5.45 6.74 -0.84
CA SER A 470 6.33 6.32 -1.94
C SER A 470 6.50 4.80 -2.03
N THR A 471 5.87 4.00 -1.17
CA THR A 471 5.98 2.54 -1.22
C THR A 471 5.09 1.95 -2.31
N GLU A 472 5.53 0.84 -2.89
CA GLU A 472 4.77 0.13 -3.92
C GLU A 472 3.42 -0.39 -3.41
N ASN A 473 3.38 -0.84 -2.15
CA ASN A 473 2.18 -1.35 -1.51
C ASN A 473 1.28 -0.26 -0.89
N TYR A 474 1.58 1.03 -1.09
CA TYR A 474 0.81 2.13 -0.48
C TYR A 474 -0.70 2.01 -0.67
N ASN A 475 -1.14 1.74 -1.91
CA ASN A 475 -2.57 1.61 -2.20
C ASN A 475 -3.21 0.40 -1.49
N GLU A 476 -2.46 -0.68 -1.29
CA GLU A 476 -2.94 -1.83 -0.54
C GLU A 476 -3.11 -1.48 0.95
N VAL A 477 -2.11 -0.87 1.55
CA VAL A 477 -2.17 -0.42 2.95
C VAL A 477 -3.30 0.59 3.15
N LEU A 478 -3.46 1.54 2.22
CA LEU A 478 -4.57 2.48 2.22
C LEU A 478 -5.93 1.76 2.12
N GLY A 479 -6.04 0.78 1.23
CA GLY A 479 -7.25 -0.03 1.07
C GLY A 479 -7.62 -0.78 2.34
N ASN A 480 -6.65 -1.37 3.01
CA ASN A 480 -6.85 -2.03 4.31
C ASN A 480 -7.35 -1.04 5.37
N LEU A 481 -6.79 0.17 5.40
CA LEU A 481 -7.25 1.23 6.30
C LEU A 481 -8.66 1.72 5.96
N GLN A 482 -9.06 1.76 4.67
CA GLN A 482 -10.43 2.07 4.27
C GLN A 482 -11.42 0.99 4.73
N VAL A 483 -11.03 -0.30 4.76
CA VAL A 483 -11.86 -1.36 5.39
C VAL A 483 -12.04 -1.07 6.87
N ALA A 484 -10.94 -0.75 7.56
CA ALA A 484 -10.99 -0.39 8.99
C ALA A 484 -11.91 0.80 9.28
N ALA A 485 -11.99 1.75 8.37
CA ALA A 485 -12.83 2.94 8.46
C ALA A 485 -14.29 2.71 8.03
N GLY A 486 -14.65 1.51 7.53
CA GLY A 486 -15.99 1.21 7.01
C GLY A 486 -16.26 1.76 5.59
N ASN A 487 -15.25 2.26 4.89
CA ASN A 487 -15.36 2.83 3.54
C ASN A 487 -15.17 1.75 2.46
N TYR A 488 -16.03 0.74 2.45
CA TYR A 488 -15.86 -0.50 1.68
C TYR A 488 -15.73 -0.30 0.17
N ALA A 489 -16.47 0.64 -0.42
CA ALA A 489 -16.36 0.97 -1.84
C ALA A 489 -14.97 1.56 -2.21
N LYS A 490 -14.43 2.45 -1.36
CA LYS A 490 -13.08 2.98 -1.54
C LYS A 490 -12.02 1.88 -1.34
N ALA A 491 -12.21 1.04 -0.32
CA ALA A 491 -11.34 -0.10 -0.06
C ALA A 491 -11.26 -1.04 -1.27
N ALA A 492 -12.40 -1.44 -1.82
CA ALA A 492 -12.45 -2.30 -3.00
C ALA A 492 -11.75 -1.69 -4.22
N ASN A 493 -11.82 -0.36 -4.38
CA ASN A 493 -11.09 0.35 -5.43
C ASN A 493 -9.56 0.35 -5.20
N CYS A 494 -9.10 0.67 -4.00
CA CYS A 494 -7.68 0.65 -3.66
C CYS A 494 -7.07 -0.76 -3.79
N LEU A 495 -7.87 -1.80 -3.44
CA LEU A 495 -7.46 -3.21 -3.46
C LEU A 495 -7.77 -3.91 -4.78
N LYS A 496 -8.12 -3.18 -5.84
CA LYS A 496 -8.40 -3.77 -7.14
C LYS A 496 -7.18 -4.48 -7.71
N GLY A 497 -7.35 -5.76 -8.02
CA GLY A 497 -6.27 -6.62 -8.55
C GLY A 497 -5.36 -7.23 -7.48
N VAL A 498 -5.45 -6.79 -6.23
CA VAL A 498 -4.72 -7.37 -5.09
C VAL A 498 -5.34 -8.73 -4.73
N LYS A 499 -4.48 -9.74 -4.51
CA LYS A 499 -4.89 -11.13 -4.26
C LYS A 499 -4.64 -11.50 -2.79
N THR A 500 -5.34 -10.81 -1.87
CA THR A 500 -5.22 -11.00 -0.42
C THR A 500 -6.57 -11.22 0.23
N ASN A 501 -6.57 -11.74 1.44
CA ASN A 501 -7.77 -11.93 2.23
C ASN A 501 -8.50 -10.60 2.51
N THR A 502 -7.74 -9.50 2.73
CA THR A 502 -8.37 -8.19 2.95
C THR A 502 -9.05 -7.65 1.70
N ALA A 503 -8.47 -7.89 0.50
CA ALA A 503 -9.11 -7.51 -0.76
C ALA A 503 -10.46 -8.24 -0.93
N ALA A 504 -10.48 -9.54 -0.64
CA ALA A 504 -11.72 -10.32 -0.67
C ALA A 504 -12.72 -9.85 0.39
N LEU A 505 -12.26 -9.55 1.62
CA LEU A 505 -13.10 -8.99 2.68
C LEU A 505 -13.72 -7.66 2.26
N ALA A 506 -12.94 -6.74 1.68
CA ALA A 506 -13.46 -5.47 1.17
C ALA A 506 -14.56 -5.67 0.11
N GLN A 507 -14.38 -6.63 -0.79
CA GLN A 507 -15.37 -6.98 -1.82
C GLN A 507 -16.62 -7.61 -1.20
N ILE A 508 -16.49 -8.49 -0.20
CA ILE A 508 -17.63 -9.06 0.55
C ILE A 508 -18.45 -7.95 1.21
N LEU A 509 -17.77 -7.05 1.94
CA LEU A 509 -18.41 -5.94 2.65
C LEU A 509 -19.04 -4.92 1.68
N ASN A 510 -18.46 -4.77 0.49
CA ASN A 510 -19.02 -3.98 -0.62
C ASN A 510 -20.09 -4.74 -1.43
N LYS A 511 -20.45 -5.98 -1.02
CA LYS A 511 -21.48 -6.85 -1.64
C LYS A 511 -21.14 -7.31 -3.06
N ASP A 512 -19.88 -7.25 -3.47
CA ASP A 512 -19.37 -7.80 -4.74
C ASP A 512 -18.84 -9.23 -4.52
N TYR A 513 -19.77 -10.17 -4.38
CA TYR A 513 -19.44 -11.57 -4.07
C TYR A 513 -18.75 -12.30 -5.22
N THR A 514 -18.98 -11.87 -6.46
CA THR A 514 -18.33 -12.44 -7.65
C THR A 514 -16.83 -12.11 -7.65
N SER A 515 -16.50 -10.86 -7.46
CA SER A 515 -15.09 -10.44 -7.36
C SER A 515 -14.40 -11.08 -6.13
N ALA A 516 -15.10 -11.15 -4.99
CA ALA A 516 -14.58 -11.81 -3.79
C ALA A 516 -14.24 -13.29 -4.03
N ALA A 517 -15.12 -14.04 -4.67
CA ALA A 517 -14.88 -15.44 -5.02
C ALA A 517 -13.65 -15.60 -5.93
N ASN A 518 -13.51 -14.73 -6.94
CA ASN A 518 -12.38 -14.74 -7.86
C ASN A 518 -11.08 -14.40 -7.15
N THR A 519 -11.09 -13.37 -6.29
CA THR A 519 -9.93 -12.99 -5.48
C THR A 519 -9.49 -14.13 -4.56
N LEU A 520 -10.41 -14.75 -3.81
CA LEU A 520 -10.11 -15.88 -2.91
C LEU A 520 -9.59 -17.11 -3.65
N LYS A 521 -10.01 -17.33 -4.90
CA LYS A 521 -9.48 -18.42 -5.74
C LYS A 521 -8.06 -18.15 -6.20
N ALA A 522 -7.68 -16.87 -6.36
CA ALA A 522 -6.41 -16.44 -6.91
C ALA A 522 -5.31 -16.25 -5.84
N ILE A 523 -5.61 -16.43 -4.55
CA ILE A 523 -4.63 -16.39 -3.48
C ILE A 523 -3.68 -17.58 -3.61
N ALA A 524 -2.38 -17.31 -3.70
CA ALA A 524 -1.36 -18.36 -3.94
C ALA A 524 -1.21 -19.32 -2.74
N HIS A 525 -1.24 -18.78 -1.51
CA HIS A 525 -1.08 -19.55 -0.27
C HIS A 525 -2.35 -19.38 0.60
N PRO A 526 -3.43 -20.14 0.32
CA PRO A 526 -4.69 -19.99 1.05
C PRO A 526 -4.57 -20.55 2.48
N ASP A 527 -4.84 -19.70 3.45
CA ASP A 527 -4.84 -20.00 4.88
C ASP A 527 -6.25 -20.37 5.42
N ALA A 528 -6.38 -20.48 6.74
CA ALA A 528 -7.66 -20.74 7.39
C ALA A 528 -8.67 -19.60 7.15
N THR A 529 -8.20 -18.34 7.17
CA THR A 529 -9.02 -17.15 6.94
C THR A 529 -9.54 -17.13 5.51
N THR A 530 -8.72 -17.51 4.52
CA THR A 530 -9.16 -17.67 3.13
C THR A 530 -10.33 -18.62 3.00
N SER A 531 -10.25 -19.80 3.66
CA SER A 531 -11.33 -20.80 3.63
C SER A 531 -12.57 -20.29 4.37
N TYR A 532 -12.41 -19.55 5.46
CA TYR A 532 -13.52 -18.94 6.19
C TYR A 532 -14.24 -17.86 5.35
N LEU A 533 -13.51 -17.00 4.65
CA LEU A 533 -14.09 -16.01 3.74
C LEU A 533 -14.81 -16.66 2.56
N LYS A 534 -14.30 -17.80 2.04
CA LYS A 534 -15.03 -18.61 1.03
C LYS A 534 -16.36 -19.12 1.57
N ALA A 535 -16.41 -19.51 2.84
CA ALA A 535 -17.67 -19.92 3.49
C ALA A 535 -18.65 -18.75 3.60
N ILE A 536 -18.18 -17.54 3.95
CA ILE A 536 -19.02 -16.34 3.98
C ILE A 536 -19.58 -16.02 2.60
N VAL A 537 -18.74 -16.04 1.54
CA VAL A 537 -19.22 -15.84 0.16
C VAL A 537 -20.28 -16.89 -0.21
N ALA A 538 -20.06 -18.15 0.14
CA ALA A 538 -21.02 -19.23 -0.10
C ALA A 538 -22.35 -18.98 0.62
N ALA A 539 -22.33 -18.55 1.88
CA ALA A 539 -23.53 -18.18 2.64
C ALA A 539 -24.28 -17.02 2.01
N ARG A 540 -23.57 -15.95 1.64
CA ARG A 540 -24.14 -14.77 0.97
C ARG A 540 -24.71 -15.06 -0.43
N THR A 541 -24.31 -16.18 -1.04
CA THR A 541 -24.79 -16.64 -2.35
C THR A 541 -25.68 -17.89 -2.26
N ASN A 542 -26.16 -18.25 -1.06
CA ASN A 542 -27.08 -19.37 -0.75
C ASN A 542 -26.54 -20.75 -1.24
N GLN A 543 -25.27 -21.03 -1.00
CA GLN A 543 -24.59 -22.27 -1.35
C GLN A 543 -24.26 -23.09 -0.10
N ASP A 544 -25.27 -23.62 0.61
CA ASP A 544 -25.15 -24.24 1.93
C ASP A 544 -24.10 -25.38 2.00
N ALA A 545 -24.06 -26.24 1.00
CA ALA A 545 -23.07 -27.33 0.93
C ALA A 545 -21.63 -26.80 0.84
N ALA A 546 -21.42 -25.68 0.11
CA ALA A 546 -20.12 -25.04 0.01
C ALA A 546 -19.74 -24.33 1.32
N VAL A 547 -20.69 -23.81 2.08
CA VAL A 547 -20.45 -23.27 3.44
C VAL A 547 -19.82 -24.35 4.31
N VAL A 548 -20.47 -25.51 4.42
CA VAL A 548 -19.99 -26.62 5.27
C VAL A 548 -18.61 -27.11 4.82
N SER A 549 -18.39 -27.25 3.51
CA SER A 549 -17.09 -27.70 2.98
C SER A 549 -15.97 -26.71 3.30
N ASN A 550 -16.16 -25.42 3.01
CA ASN A 550 -15.17 -24.40 3.25
C ASN A 550 -14.87 -24.20 4.76
N LEU A 551 -15.88 -24.34 5.63
CA LEU A 551 -15.67 -24.30 7.08
C LEU A 551 -14.86 -25.51 7.57
N LYS A 552 -15.08 -26.71 7.03
CA LYS A 552 -14.23 -27.87 7.32
C LYS A 552 -12.76 -27.62 6.98
N ASP A 553 -12.51 -27.03 5.82
CA ASP A 553 -11.16 -26.66 5.39
C ASP A 553 -10.54 -25.59 6.30
N ALA A 554 -11.34 -24.60 6.72
CA ALA A 554 -10.90 -23.58 7.67
C ALA A 554 -10.51 -24.20 9.02
N PHE A 555 -11.36 -25.08 9.57
CA PHE A 555 -11.14 -25.70 10.88
C PHE A 555 -10.00 -26.73 10.89
N ALA A 556 -9.72 -27.35 9.75
CA ALA A 556 -8.55 -28.23 9.60
C ALA A 556 -7.23 -27.46 9.72
N LYS A 557 -7.23 -26.19 9.28
CA LYS A 557 -6.06 -25.30 9.36
C LYS A 557 -6.00 -24.54 10.69
N ASP A 558 -7.15 -24.10 11.21
CA ASP A 558 -7.28 -23.40 12.50
C ASP A 558 -8.60 -23.78 13.18
N SER A 559 -8.51 -24.68 14.16
CA SER A 559 -9.66 -25.17 14.92
C SER A 559 -10.33 -24.11 15.80
N SER A 560 -9.65 -23.00 16.12
CA SER A 560 -10.19 -21.91 16.94
C SER A 560 -11.38 -21.21 16.25
N LEU A 561 -11.43 -21.26 14.91
CA LEU A 561 -12.52 -20.70 14.11
C LEU A 561 -13.88 -21.39 14.31
N LYS A 562 -13.92 -22.62 14.86
CA LYS A 562 -15.17 -23.31 15.20
C LYS A 562 -16.05 -22.47 16.14
N LYS A 563 -15.44 -21.93 17.21
CA LYS A 563 -16.14 -21.10 18.20
C LYS A 563 -16.73 -19.85 17.58
N ARG A 564 -16.00 -19.24 16.63
CA ARG A 564 -16.50 -18.09 15.88
C ARG A 564 -17.69 -18.51 15.01
N ALA A 565 -17.51 -19.51 14.16
CA ALA A 565 -18.54 -19.96 13.21
C ALA A 565 -19.85 -20.36 13.90
N ALA A 566 -19.79 -20.99 15.07
CA ALA A 566 -20.98 -21.37 15.85
C ALA A 566 -21.84 -20.18 16.29
N ASN A 567 -21.32 -18.95 16.24
CA ASN A 567 -22.00 -17.73 16.65
C ASN A 567 -22.08 -16.66 15.55
N ASP A 568 -21.42 -16.88 14.41
CA ASP A 568 -21.34 -15.91 13.31
C ASP A 568 -22.68 -15.85 12.56
N LEU A 569 -23.32 -14.70 12.58
CA LEU A 569 -24.61 -14.48 11.90
C LEU A 569 -24.56 -14.63 10.39
N GLU A 570 -23.37 -14.68 9.79
CA GLU A 570 -23.20 -15.04 8.37
C GLU A 570 -23.79 -16.44 8.08
N PHE A 571 -23.80 -17.34 9.08
CA PHE A 571 -24.27 -18.71 8.97
C PHE A 571 -25.58 -18.97 9.70
N VAL A 572 -26.32 -17.92 10.06
CA VAL A 572 -27.56 -18.04 10.85
C VAL A 572 -28.60 -18.99 10.23
N SER A 573 -28.69 -19.05 8.90
CA SER A 573 -29.58 -19.97 8.18
C SER A 573 -29.26 -21.45 8.43
N LEU A 574 -28.01 -21.75 8.79
CA LEU A 574 -27.51 -23.11 9.01
C LEU A 574 -27.39 -23.50 10.49
N PHE A 575 -27.74 -22.64 11.42
CA PHE A 575 -27.61 -22.93 12.85
C PHE A 575 -28.40 -24.16 13.30
N ASN A 576 -29.46 -24.54 12.58
CA ASN A 576 -30.25 -25.75 12.85
C ASN A 576 -29.92 -26.90 11.87
N ASP A 577 -28.98 -26.71 10.94
CA ASP A 577 -28.57 -27.75 10.00
C ASP A 577 -27.66 -28.79 10.67
N ALA A 578 -27.93 -30.08 10.46
CA ALA A 578 -27.21 -31.16 11.11
C ALA A 578 -25.74 -31.25 10.65
N ALA A 579 -25.46 -30.98 9.37
CA ALA A 579 -24.10 -31.01 8.84
C ALA A 579 -23.27 -29.86 9.42
N PHE A 580 -23.83 -28.67 9.48
CA PHE A 580 -23.20 -27.50 10.11
C PHE A 580 -22.94 -27.75 11.60
N GLN A 581 -23.93 -28.23 12.36
CA GLN A 581 -23.81 -28.54 13.80
C GLN A 581 -22.72 -29.59 14.08
N SER A 582 -22.54 -30.55 13.17
CA SER A 582 -21.52 -31.60 13.35
C SER A 582 -20.09 -31.09 13.26
N ILE A 583 -19.85 -29.96 12.60
CA ILE A 583 -18.49 -29.42 12.36
C ILE A 583 -18.10 -28.29 13.31
N VAL A 584 -19.09 -27.56 13.86
CA VAL A 584 -18.84 -26.43 14.79
C VAL A 584 -18.76 -26.87 16.26
N LYS A 585 -19.20 -28.07 16.59
CA LYS A 585 -18.99 -28.74 17.89
C LYS A 585 -17.59 -29.34 17.93
#